data_4bf47b000ad74e16b4ba6537a0b3d2c7
#
_entry.id   4bf47b000ad74e16b4ba6537a0b3d2c7
#
_cell.length_a   1.000
_cell.length_b   1.000
_cell.length_c   1.000
_cell.angle_alpha   90.00
_cell.angle_beta   90.00
_cell.angle_gamma   90.00
#
_symmetry.space_group_name_H-M   'P 1'
#
loop_
_entity.id
_entity.type
_entity.pdbx_description
1 polymer ?
#
loop_
_entity_poly.entity_id
_entity_poly.type
_entity_poly.pdbx_seq_one_letter_code
_entity_poly.pdbx_strand_id
1 'polypeptide(L)'
;RSLTTADGHPVRVQANVEFGQEVASAIGGADGIGLMRTELVFLAGSGGTLAEDDQVDVYRRAAEACGAAGATIRLLDLGGDKMPLPGGQEENPALGTRGIRLLLDRTETLLRPQLRAVLRANAHGTLRLLLPMVTEIGEVERVRSILQEEAVRLDEEGVEHNADLPVGVLIEVPAAALR
;
A
#
# COMPACT_ATOMS: atom_id res chain seq x y z
N ARG A 1 -13.12 -22.65 4.65
CA ARG A 1 -13.08 -23.81 3.72
C ARG A 1 -11.78 -23.71 2.94
N SER A 2 -10.87 -24.70 3.07
CA SER A 2 -9.72 -24.78 2.17
C SER A 2 -10.21 -25.17 0.77
N LEU A 3 -9.92 -24.35 -0.23
CA LEU A 3 -10.17 -24.64 -1.63
C LEU A 3 -8.92 -25.32 -2.22
N THR A 4 -9.12 -26.31 -3.06
CA THR A 4 -8.05 -26.98 -3.80
C THR A 4 -8.43 -27.13 -5.25
N THR A 5 -7.45 -27.08 -6.14
CA THR A 5 -7.63 -27.42 -7.56
C THR A 5 -7.86 -28.94 -7.74
N ALA A 6 -8.31 -29.36 -8.93
CA ALA A 6 -8.55 -30.78 -9.21
C ALA A 6 -7.31 -31.68 -9.05
N ASP A 7 -6.12 -31.13 -9.18
CA ASP A 7 -4.82 -31.78 -8.99
C ASP A 7 -4.26 -31.62 -7.56
N GLY A 8 -5.07 -31.08 -6.61
CA GLY A 8 -4.77 -31.06 -5.19
C GLY A 8 -3.98 -29.85 -4.67
N HIS A 9 -3.73 -28.82 -5.51
CA HIS A 9 -3.06 -27.61 -5.04
C HIS A 9 -4.00 -26.72 -4.20
N PRO A 10 -3.54 -26.20 -3.04
CA PRO A 10 -4.35 -25.29 -2.22
C PRO A 10 -4.51 -23.94 -2.93
N VAL A 11 -5.72 -23.41 -2.93
CA VAL A 11 -6.07 -22.11 -3.48
C VAL A 11 -6.47 -21.18 -2.34
N ARG A 12 -5.85 -20.00 -2.26
CA ARG A 12 -6.23 -18.93 -1.33
C ARG A 12 -7.14 -17.94 -2.05
N VAL A 13 -8.26 -17.62 -1.43
CA VAL A 13 -9.19 -16.58 -1.90
C VAL A 13 -9.05 -15.40 -0.96
N GLN A 14 -8.51 -14.30 -1.47
CA GLN A 14 -8.23 -13.10 -0.68
C GLN A 14 -9.21 -11.97 -1.06
N ALA A 15 -9.55 -11.14 -0.09
CA ALA A 15 -10.46 -10.02 -0.29
C ALA A 15 -9.75 -8.83 -0.95
N ASN A 16 -10.53 -8.04 -1.70
CA ASN A 16 -10.16 -6.70 -2.13
C ASN A 16 -10.96 -5.70 -1.27
N VAL A 17 -10.28 -4.78 -0.61
CA VAL A 17 -10.84 -3.86 0.39
C VAL A 17 -10.49 -2.42 0.02
N GLU A 18 -11.45 -1.52 0.10
CA GLU A 18 -11.28 -0.08 -0.16
C GLU A 18 -11.45 0.76 1.11
N PHE A 19 -12.28 0.32 2.05
CA PHE A 19 -12.53 1.01 3.30
C PHE A 19 -12.06 0.19 4.51
N GLY A 20 -11.45 0.84 5.49
CA GLY A 20 -11.05 0.19 6.73
C GLY A 20 -12.21 -0.48 7.49
N GLN A 21 -13.44 -0.03 7.29
CA GLN A 21 -14.65 -0.62 7.88
C GLN A 21 -15.02 -1.98 7.25
N GLU A 22 -14.59 -2.24 6.02
CA GLU A 22 -14.86 -3.50 5.30
C GLU A 22 -13.96 -4.65 5.76
N VAL A 23 -12.84 -4.33 6.43
CA VAL A 23 -11.85 -5.32 6.88
C VAL A 23 -12.50 -6.45 7.68
N ALA A 24 -13.33 -6.12 8.66
CA ALA A 24 -13.96 -7.14 9.52
C ALA A 24 -14.93 -8.06 8.75
N SER A 25 -15.68 -7.51 7.78
CA SER A 25 -16.62 -8.29 6.96
C SER A 25 -15.91 -9.12 5.90
N ALA A 26 -14.84 -8.59 5.32
CA ALA A 26 -14.06 -9.24 4.28
C ALA A 26 -13.39 -10.54 4.77
N ILE A 27 -12.89 -10.53 6.01
CA ILE A 27 -12.17 -11.67 6.61
C ILE A 27 -13.10 -12.82 6.99
N GLY A 28 -14.40 -12.56 7.21
CA GLY A 28 -15.39 -13.60 7.48
C GLY A 28 -15.56 -14.64 6.38
N GLY A 29 -15.06 -14.37 5.16
CA GLY A 29 -15.17 -15.24 3.99
C GLY A 29 -13.90 -15.43 3.16
N ALA A 30 -12.79 -14.80 3.54
CA ALA A 30 -11.54 -14.80 2.77
C ALA A 30 -10.34 -15.30 3.60
N ASP A 31 -9.30 -15.74 2.90
CA ASP A 31 -8.03 -16.22 3.48
C ASP A 31 -7.03 -15.07 3.77
N GLY A 32 -7.53 -13.84 3.89
CA GLY A 32 -6.75 -12.63 4.12
C GLY A 32 -7.12 -11.50 3.16
N ILE A 33 -6.38 -10.39 3.19
CA ILE A 33 -6.56 -9.25 2.28
C ILE A 33 -5.49 -9.31 1.20
N GLY A 34 -5.91 -9.60 -0.04
CA GLY A 34 -5.04 -9.64 -1.22
C GLY A 34 -4.71 -8.26 -1.77
N LEU A 35 -5.62 -7.32 -1.60
CA LEU A 35 -5.43 -5.92 -1.97
C LEU A 35 -6.23 -4.99 -1.05
N MET A 36 -5.55 -4.09 -0.37
CA MET A 36 -6.16 -2.95 0.29
C MET A 36 -5.79 -1.68 -0.49
N ARG A 37 -6.80 -1.02 -1.04
CA ARG A 37 -6.65 0.27 -1.71
C ARG A 37 -6.65 1.37 -0.67
N THR A 38 -5.74 2.34 -0.82
CA THR A 38 -5.54 3.39 0.19
C THR A 38 -6.13 4.74 -0.21
N GLU A 39 -6.63 4.87 -1.44
CA GLU A 39 -7.14 6.13 -1.99
C GLU A 39 -8.31 6.70 -1.18
N LEU A 40 -9.28 5.86 -0.85
CA LEU A 40 -10.46 6.30 -0.10
C LEU A 40 -10.14 6.58 1.37
N VAL A 41 -9.18 5.84 1.94
CA VAL A 41 -8.64 6.13 3.27
C VAL A 41 -8.01 7.53 3.28
N PHE A 42 -7.26 7.85 2.24
CA PHE A 42 -6.59 9.14 2.09
C PHE A 42 -7.59 10.29 1.86
N LEU A 43 -8.61 10.08 1.02
CA LEU A 43 -9.65 11.07 0.75
C LEU A 43 -10.58 11.34 1.93
N ALA A 44 -10.69 10.42 2.88
CA ALA A 44 -11.48 10.60 4.11
C ALA A 44 -10.78 11.52 5.14
N GLY A 45 -9.49 11.78 4.98
CA GLY A 45 -8.71 12.69 5.82
C GLY A 45 -9.10 14.16 5.60
N SER A 46 -8.99 14.97 6.65
CA SER A 46 -9.30 16.40 6.61
C SER A 46 -8.27 17.13 5.73
N GLY A 47 -8.74 17.76 4.65
CA GLY A 47 -7.90 18.57 3.76
C GLY A 47 -7.12 17.77 2.70
N GLY A 48 -7.48 16.50 2.43
CA GLY A 48 -6.86 15.69 1.38
C GLY A 48 -5.47 15.15 1.74
N THR A 49 -5.09 15.20 3.01
CA THR A 49 -3.93 14.54 3.59
C THR A 49 -4.38 13.76 4.82
N LEU A 50 -4.02 12.49 4.88
CA LEU A 50 -4.25 11.68 6.07
C LEU A 50 -3.00 11.72 6.95
N ALA A 51 -3.16 12.06 8.22
CA ALA A 51 -2.06 12.05 9.18
C ALA A 51 -1.46 10.63 9.28
N GLU A 52 -0.17 10.54 9.61
CA GLU A 52 0.53 9.25 9.75
C GLU A 52 -0.22 8.33 10.74
N ASP A 53 -0.63 8.84 11.89
CA ASP A 53 -1.31 8.05 12.92
C ASP A 53 -2.67 7.50 12.48
N ASP A 54 -3.43 8.27 11.70
CA ASP A 54 -4.70 7.79 11.13
C ASP A 54 -4.46 6.64 10.13
N GLN A 55 -3.39 6.73 9.35
CA GLN A 55 -2.97 5.64 8.46
C GLN A 55 -2.55 4.40 9.24
N VAL A 56 -1.76 4.58 10.32
CA VAL A 56 -1.35 3.48 11.22
C VAL A 56 -2.57 2.74 11.74
N ASP A 57 -3.58 3.46 12.22
CA ASP A 57 -4.79 2.85 12.78
C ASP A 57 -5.55 2.00 11.76
N VAL A 58 -5.64 2.46 10.52
CA VAL A 58 -6.30 1.71 9.45
C VAL A 58 -5.51 0.46 9.05
N TYR A 59 -4.19 0.59 8.84
CA TYR A 59 -3.34 -0.54 8.43
C TYR A 59 -3.16 -1.56 9.57
N ARG A 60 -3.08 -1.10 10.83
CA ARG A 60 -3.04 -1.97 12.00
C ARG A 60 -4.28 -2.85 12.10
N ARG A 61 -5.48 -2.29 11.92
CA ARG A 61 -6.72 -3.07 11.90
C ARG A 61 -6.69 -4.18 10.83
N ALA A 62 -6.14 -3.89 9.66
CA ALA A 62 -5.98 -4.89 8.62
C ALA A 62 -4.96 -5.96 9.01
N ALA A 63 -3.82 -5.58 9.61
CA ALA A 63 -2.79 -6.50 10.10
C ALA A 63 -3.33 -7.43 11.18
N GLU A 64 -3.95 -6.88 12.23
CA GLU A 64 -4.54 -7.62 13.34
C GLU A 64 -5.64 -8.59 12.88
N ALA A 65 -6.54 -8.12 12.02
CA ALA A 65 -7.65 -8.90 11.54
C ALA A 65 -7.22 -10.07 10.65
N CYS A 66 -6.16 -9.91 9.83
CA CYS A 66 -5.63 -10.96 8.97
C CYS A 66 -4.64 -11.89 9.69
N GLY A 67 -4.00 -11.44 10.75
CA GLY A 67 -2.99 -12.20 11.49
C GLY A 67 -1.90 -12.77 10.55
N ALA A 68 -1.63 -14.07 10.65
CA ALA A 68 -0.63 -14.76 9.84
C ALA A 68 -1.00 -14.87 8.34
N ALA A 69 -2.27 -14.76 7.97
CA ALA A 69 -2.69 -14.75 6.57
C ALA A 69 -2.20 -13.50 5.83
N GLY A 70 -2.13 -12.40 6.55
CA GLY A 70 -1.58 -11.13 6.13
C GLY A 70 -2.48 -10.31 5.22
N ALA A 71 -2.14 -9.01 5.14
CA ALA A 71 -2.79 -8.06 4.25
C ALA A 71 -1.78 -7.40 3.31
N THR A 72 -2.19 -7.17 2.06
CA THR A 72 -1.38 -6.45 1.07
C THR A 72 -1.88 -5.01 0.96
N ILE A 73 -1.06 -4.06 1.37
CA ILE A 73 -1.34 -2.62 1.32
C ILE A 73 -0.78 -2.06 0.02
N ARG A 74 -1.62 -1.56 -0.86
CA ARG A 74 -1.18 -0.84 -2.05
C ARG A 74 -0.87 0.60 -1.68
N LEU A 75 0.31 1.10 -2.05
CA LEU A 75 0.62 2.51 -1.95
C LEU A 75 -0.40 3.34 -2.75
N LEU A 76 -0.56 4.58 -2.34
CA LEU A 76 -1.52 5.53 -2.90
C LEU A 76 -1.36 5.66 -4.42
N ASP A 77 -2.45 5.44 -5.16
CA ASP A 77 -2.52 5.62 -6.60
C ASP A 77 -3.50 6.76 -6.93
N LEU A 78 -3.13 7.96 -6.53
CA LEU A 78 -3.81 9.19 -6.91
C LEU A 78 -3.10 9.84 -8.10
N GLY A 79 -3.83 10.62 -8.86
CA GLY A 79 -3.32 11.41 -9.98
C GLY A 79 -4.34 11.58 -11.10
N GLY A 80 -4.09 12.53 -11.96
CA GLY A 80 -4.86 12.81 -13.16
C GLY A 80 -6.28 13.29 -12.89
N ASP A 81 -7.23 12.40 -13.07
CA ASP A 81 -8.66 12.68 -12.99
C ASP A 81 -9.26 12.60 -11.57
N LYS A 82 -8.53 11.97 -10.64
CA LYS A 82 -9.04 11.67 -9.29
C LYS A 82 -8.70 12.71 -8.23
N MET A 83 -7.73 13.57 -8.49
CA MET A 83 -7.39 14.66 -7.58
C MET A 83 -6.80 15.83 -8.37
N PRO A 84 -7.37 17.04 -8.26
CA PRO A 84 -6.77 18.23 -8.83
C PRO A 84 -5.47 18.54 -8.07
N LEU A 85 -4.34 18.12 -8.63
CA LEU A 85 -3.04 18.56 -8.16
C LEU A 85 -2.82 20.02 -8.58
N PRO A 86 -2.14 20.85 -7.78
CA PRO A 86 -1.71 22.17 -8.22
C PRO A 86 -0.85 22.03 -9.49
N GLY A 87 -1.32 22.51 -10.63
CA GLY A 87 -0.60 22.40 -11.91
C GLY A 87 -1.50 22.14 -13.13
N GLY A 88 -2.79 21.87 -12.91
CA GLY A 88 -3.77 21.69 -14.00
C GLY A 88 -4.04 20.23 -14.37
N GLN A 89 -5.00 20.02 -15.28
CA GLN A 89 -5.30 18.70 -15.83
C GLN A 89 -4.23 18.29 -16.84
N GLU A 90 -3.66 17.12 -16.66
CA GLU A 90 -2.80 16.49 -17.65
C GLU A 90 -3.64 16.01 -18.84
N GLU A 91 -3.14 16.17 -20.07
CA GLU A 91 -3.83 15.72 -21.28
C GLU A 91 -4.04 14.19 -21.32
N ASN A 92 -3.14 13.44 -20.67
CA ASN A 92 -3.25 12.00 -20.51
C ASN A 92 -2.96 11.56 -19.07
N PRO A 93 -3.98 11.57 -18.20
CA PRO A 93 -3.82 11.25 -16.78
C PRO A 93 -3.25 9.85 -16.50
N ALA A 94 -3.47 8.88 -17.40
CA ALA A 94 -2.96 7.52 -17.24
C ALA A 94 -1.44 7.43 -17.41
N LEU A 95 -0.86 8.28 -18.25
CA LEU A 95 0.59 8.35 -18.52
C LEU A 95 1.29 9.44 -17.72
N GLY A 96 0.54 10.30 -17.06
CA GLY A 96 1.03 11.44 -16.31
C GLY A 96 1.57 11.09 -14.93
N THR A 97 1.62 12.12 -14.08
CA THR A 97 2.12 12.02 -12.70
C THR A 97 1.07 11.38 -11.80
N ARG A 98 1.15 10.06 -11.64
CA ARG A 98 0.28 9.26 -10.76
C ARG A 98 1.03 8.08 -10.13
N GLY A 99 0.40 7.44 -9.13
CA GLY A 99 0.94 6.25 -8.49
C GLY A 99 2.34 6.47 -7.98
N ILE A 100 3.26 5.54 -8.26
CA ILE A 100 4.63 5.61 -7.76
C ILE A 100 5.37 6.87 -8.20
N ARG A 101 5.11 7.39 -9.39
CA ARG A 101 5.76 8.62 -9.90
C ARG A 101 5.37 9.84 -9.06
N LEU A 102 4.08 9.97 -8.73
CA LEU A 102 3.58 11.01 -7.84
C LEU A 102 4.19 10.89 -6.44
N LEU A 103 4.23 9.67 -5.91
CA LEU A 103 4.76 9.42 -4.58
C LEU A 103 6.26 9.75 -4.48
N LEU A 104 7.04 9.43 -5.50
CA LEU A 104 8.46 9.77 -5.56
C LEU A 104 8.69 11.28 -5.75
N ASP A 105 7.83 11.98 -6.51
CA ASP A 105 7.85 13.45 -6.62
C ASP A 105 7.45 14.13 -5.30
N ARG A 106 6.54 13.53 -4.56
CA ARG A 106 6.04 14.01 -3.26
C ARG A 106 6.56 13.17 -2.09
N THR A 107 7.84 12.80 -2.13
CA THR A 107 8.46 11.90 -1.16
C THR A 107 8.22 12.32 0.29
N GLU A 108 8.46 13.58 0.66
CA GLU A 108 8.36 14.04 2.04
C GLU A 108 6.90 14.14 2.54
N THR A 109 5.97 14.46 1.64
CA THR A 109 4.58 14.77 2.04
C THR A 109 3.61 13.60 1.87
N LEU A 110 3.91 12.64 0.99
CA LEU A 110 3.04 11.51 0.71
C LEU A 110 3.72 10.16 0.99
N LEU A 111 4.91 9.93 0.40
CA LEU A 111 5.51 8.60 0.43
C LEU A 111 6.04 8.23 1.82
N ARG A 112 6.87 9.10 2.44
CA ARG A 112 7.46 8.82 3.76
C ARG A 112 6.41 8.60 4.84
N PRO A 113 5.38 9.46 5.01
CA PRO A 113 4.35 9.21 6.00
C PRO A 113 3.61 7.89 5.78
N GLN A 114 3.34 7.52 4.52
CA GLN A 114 2.68 6.25 4.21
C GLN A 114 3.58 5.04 4.51
N LEU A 115 4.87 5.08 4.16
CA LEU A 115 5.83 4.02 4.46
C LEU A 115 6.01 3.83 5.98
N ARG A 116 6.15 4.93 6.72
CA ARG A 116 6.23 4.89 8.19
C ARG A 116 4.98 4.25 8.79
N ALA A 117 3.80 4.65 8.32
CA ALA A 117 2.55 4.09 8.80
C ALA A 117 2.45 2.58 8.55
N VAL A 118 2.90 2.09 7.38
CA VAL A 118 2.90 0.65 7.09
C VAL A 118 3.92 -0.10 7.95
N LEU A 119 5.14 0.44 8.15
CA LEU A 119 6.16 -0.16 9.02
C LEU A 119 5.66 -0.30 10.46
N ARG A 120 5.05 0.76 11.01
CA ARG A 120 4.47 0.78 12.36
C ARG A 120 3.32 -0.23 12.48
N ALA A 121 2.43 -0.26 11.51
CA ALA A 121 1.33 -1.21 11.49
C ALA A 121 1.78 -2.67 11.34
N ASN A 122 2.92 -2.91 10.65
CA ASN A 122 3.49 -4.25 10.47
C ASN A 122 4.00 -4.90 11.77
N ALA A 123 4.16 -4.13 12.85
CA ALA A 123 4.44 -4.67 14.18
C ALA A 123 3.26 -5.47 14.77
N HIS A 124 2.04 -5.23 14.29
CA HIS A 124 0.82 -5.82 14.82
C HIS A 124 0.27 -7.02 14.01
N GLY A 125 0.98 -7.43 12.96
CA GLY A 125 0.58 -8.57 12.12
C GLY A 125 1.35 -8.56 10.80
N THR A 126 1.02 -9.47 9.90
CA THR A 126 1.76 -9.62 8.64
C THR A 126 1.22 -8.67 7.57
N LEU A 127 2.03 -7.70 7.16
CA LEU A 127 1.73 -6.83 6.01
C LEU A 127 2.67 -7.13 4.83
N ARG A 128 2.23 -6.72 3.66
CA ARG A 128 2.98 -6.68 2.40
C ARG A 128 2.72 -5.34 1.73
N LEU A 129 3.74 -4.77 1.13
CA LEU A 129 3.63 -3.50 0.40
C LEU A 129 3.52 -3.78 -1.09
N LEU A 130 2.60 -3.11 -1.78
CA LEU A 130 2.41 -3.23 -3.22
C LEU A 130 2.56 -1.86 -3.89
N LEU A 131 3.49 -1.76 -4.84
CA LEU A 131 3.80 -0.52 -5.56
C LEU A 131 2.95 -0.42 -6.82
N PRO A 132 2.12 0.64 -6.97
CA PRO A 132 1.30 0.85 -8.17
C PRO A 132 2.09 1.53 -9.29
N MET A 133 1.68 1.32 -10.54
CA MET A 133 2.13 2.04 -11.73
C MET A 133 3.64 2.03 -11.98
N VAL A 134 4.35 1.01 -11.52
CA VAL A 134 5.80 0.86 -11.71
C VAL A 134 6.13 0.71 -13.19
N THR A 135 7.11 1.46 -13.66
CA THR A 135 7.59 1.43 -15.06
C THR A 135 9.03 0.93 -15.19
N GLU A 136 9.85 1.10 -14.15
CA GLU A 136 11.25 0.72 -14.16
C GLU A 136 11.76 0.26 -12.79
N ILE A 137 12.88 -0.46 -12.80
CA ILE A 137 13.50 -1.03 -11.58
C ILE A 137 13.94 0.08 -10.62
N GLY A 138 14.45 1.21 -11.14
CA GLY A 138 14.92 2.32 -10.32
C GLY A 138 13.85 2.89 -9.38
N GLU A 139 12.57 2.86 -9.76
CA GLU A 139 11.47 3.27 -8.90
C GLU A 139 11.34 2.34 -7.67
N VAL A 140 11.49 1.04 -7.87
CA VAL A 140 11.45 0.04 -6.79
C VAL A 140 12.63 0.20 -5.84
N GLU A 141 13.83 0.36 -6.40
CA GLU A 141 15.07 0.55 -5.62
C GLU A 141 14.98 1.83 -4.77
N ARG A 142 14.45 2.90 -5.34
CA ARG A 142 14.26 4.16 -4.62
C ARG A 142 13.28 4.01 -3.44
N VAL A 143 12.15 3.34 -3.65
CA VAL A 143 11.18 3.09 -2.56
C VAL A 143 11.80 2.22 -1.47
N ARG A 144 12.56 1.19 -1.83
CA ARG A 144 13.26 0.33 -0.86
C ARG A 144 14.28 1.10 -0.03
N SER A 145 15.04 2.00 -0.67
CA SER A 145 15.99 2.87 0.04
C SER A 145 15.27 3.75 1.07
N ILE A 146 14.17 4.41 0.64
CA ILE A 146 13.40 5.27 1.54
C ILE A 146 12.76 4.45 2.68
N LEU A 147 12.25 3.26 2.38
CA LEU A 147 11.68 2.36 3.39
C LEU A 147 12.72 2.00 4.47
N GLN A 148 13.95 1.70 4.05
CA GLN A 148 15.05 1.41 4.97
C GLN A 148 15.45 2.65 5.80
N GLU A 149 15.50 3.83 5.17
CA GLU A 149 15.76 5.09 5.87
C GLU A 149 14.71 5.34 6.96
N GLU A 150 13.42 5.11 6.66
CA GLU A 150 12.34 5.30 7.63
C GLU A 150 12.37 4.25 8.76
N ALA A 151 12.74 3.01 8.47
CA ALA A 151 12.94 2.00 9.53
C ALA A 151 14.03 2.44 10.51
N VAL A 152 15.18 2.93 10.01
CA VAL A 152 16.25 3.47 10.87
C VAL A 152 15.79 4.66 11.69
N ARG A 153 15.01 5.59 11.10
CA ARG A 153 14.47 6.74 11.84
C ARG A 153 13.51 6.32 12.95
N LEU A 154 12.64 5.33 12.67
CA LEU A 154 11.73 4.78 13.68
C LEU A 154 12.47 4.12 14.84
N ASP A 155 13.61 3.43 14.55
CA ASP A 155 14.50 2.90 15.58
C ASP A 155 15.09 4.02 16.44
N GLU A 156 15.62 5.09 15.83
CA GLU A 156 16.20 6.24 16.51
C GLU A 156 15.17 6.99 17.37
N GLU A 157 13.93 7.05 16.92
CA GLU A 157 12.78 7.65 17.62
C GLU A 157 12.22 6.76 18.73
N GLY A 158 12.63 5.47 18.78
CA GLY A 158 12.10 4.49 19.72
C GLY A 158 10.63 4.11 19.44
N VAL A 159 10.19 4.22 18.19
CA VAL A 159 8.83 3.92 17.76
C VAL A 159 8.74 2.45 17.34
N GLU A 160 7.77 1.71 17.90
CA GLU A 160 7.54 0.30 17.57
C GLU A 160 7.20 0.13 16.10
N HIS A 161 7.93 -0.74 15.42
CA HIS A 161 7.73 -1.06 14.01
C HIS A 161 8.32 -2.44 13.66
N ASN A 162 8.03 -2.94 12.45
CA ASN A 162 8.65 -4.15 11.92
C ASN A 162 9.10 -3.89 10.48
N ALA A 163 10.41 -3.94 10.26
CA ALA A 163 11.06 -3.71 8.97
C ALA A 163 11.02 -4.93 8.03
N ASP A 164 10.63 -6.12 8.52
CA ASP A 164 10.41 -7.30 7.66
C ASP A 164 9.09 -7.15 6.88
N LEU A 165 9.14 -6.29 5.87
CA LEU A 165 8.01 -5.92 5.04
C LEU A 165 8.29 -6.29 3.58
N PRO A 166 7.69 -7.38 3.06
CA PRO A 166 7.83 -7.74 1.64
C PRO A 166 7.29 -6.65 0.73
N VAL A 167 8.08 -6.27 -0.27
CA VAL A 167 7.71 -5.27 -1.28
C VAL A 167 7.48 -5.97 -2.62
N GLY A 168 6.28 -5.82 -3.15
CA GLY A 168 5.87 -6.31 -4.46
C GLY A 168 5.50 -5.16 -5.41
N VAL A 169 5.30 -5.51 -6.68
CA VAL A 169 4.98 -4.58 -7.77
C VAL A 169 3.66 -5.00 -8.40
N LEU A 170 2.78 -4.04 -8.67
CA LEU A 170 1.61 -4.26 -9.50
C LEU A 170 2.03 -4.17 -10.98
N ILE A 171 1.92 -5.30 -11.69
CA ILE A 171 2.25 -5.37 -13.12
C ILE A 171 1.04 -4.92 -13.92
N GLU A 172 0.91 -3.61 -14.11
CA GLU A 172 -0.24 -2.97 -14.77
C GLU A 172 0.18 -1.97 -15.86
N VAL A 173 1.49 -1.73 -15.98
CA VAL A 173 2.08 -0.89 -17.03
C VAL A 173 2.86 -1.82 -17.99
N PRO A 174 2.70 -1.68 -19.32
CA PRO A 174 3.40 -2.54 -20.29
C PRO A 174 4.91 -2.59 -20.09
N ALA A 175 5.54 -1.48 -19.71
CA ALA A 175 6.97 -1.43 -19.46
C ALA A 175 7.41 -2.39 -18.33
N ALA A 176 6.62 -2.52 -17.26
CA ALA A 176 6.92 -3.44 -16.16
C ALA A 176 6.77 -4.92 -16.58
N ALA A 177 5.86 -5.23 -17.51
CA ALA A 177 5.67 -6.58 -18.01
C ALA A 177 6.79 -7.03 -18.98
N LEU A 178 7.49 -6.08 -19.60
CA LEU A 178 8.54 -6.35 -20.60
C LEU A 178 9.97 -6.35 -20.01
N ARG A 179 10.12 -5.92 -18.77
CA ARG A 179 11.40 -5.80 -18.05
C ARG A 179 11.45 -6.70 -16.82
#